data_3fc5ae08f3b39e565ebd327ce47e680b
#
_entry.id   3fc5ae08f3b39e565ebd327ce47e680b
#
_cell.length_a   1.000
_cell.length_b   1.000
_cell.length_c   1.000
_cell.angle_alpha   90.00
_cell.angle_beta   90.00
_cell.angle_gamma   90.00
#
_symmetry.space_group_name_H-M   'P 1'
#
loop_
_entity.id
_entity.type
_entity.pdbx_description
1 polymer ?
#
loop_
_entity_poly.entity_id
_entity_poly.type
_entity_poly.pdbx_seq_one_letter_code
_entity_poly.pdbx_strand_id
1 'polypeptide(L)'
;SLVFVNTMLNTGDAIFGATGLKVEVSEDGKNFRRVASENFPVVEKGTKMQSRKDSVSFDKVKARYIKIIAEVTPKLPAWHSMPGEKAFLFVDEIGVE
;
A
#
# COMPACT_ATOMS: atom_id res chain seq x y z
N SER A 1 -5.29 12.19 -11.85
CA SER A 1 -4.82 10.79 -11.89
C SER A 1 -4.96 10.12 -10.54
N LEU A 2 -5.19 8.83 -10.54
CA LEU A 2 -5.41 8.05 -9.34
C LEU A 2 -4.69 6.71 -9.46
N VAL A 3 -4.01 6.32 -8.39
CA VAL A 3 -3.43 4.99 -8.25
C VAL A 3 -4.14 4.29 -7.09
N PHE A 4 -4.53 3.05 -7.29
CA PHE A 4 -5.12 2.26 -6.22
C PHE A 4 -4.45 0.91 -6.10
N VAL A 5 -4.54 0.34 -4.90
CA VAL A 5 -4.10 -1.02 -4.61
C VAL A 5 -5.19 -1.74 -3.82
N ASN A 6 -5.55 -2.93 -4.26
CA ASN A 6 -6.41 -3.83 -3.50
C ASN A 6 -5.54 -4.81 -2.75
N THR A 7 -5.68 -4.86 -1.45
CA THR A 7 -4.92 -5.77 -0.59
C THR A 7 -5.84 -6.68 0.17
N MET A 8 -5.34 -7.86 0.52
CA MET A 8 -6.05 -8.81 1.36
C MET A 8 -5.77 -8.48 2.83
N LEU A 9 -6.80 -8.59 3.66
CA LEU A 9 -6.69 -8.47 5.11
C LEU A 9 -7.03 -9.81 5.75
N ASN A 10 -6.11 -10.36 6.51
CA ASN A 10 -6.32 -11.54 7.35
C ASN A 10 -5.39 -11.42 8.54
N THR A 11 -5.85 -10.75 9.59
CA THR A 11 -5.01 -10.42 10.74
C THR A 11 -4.52 -11.67 11.49
N GLY A 12 -5.31 -12.76 11.49
CA GLY A 12 -4.90 -14.02 12.12
C GLY A 12 -3.66 -14.63 11.46
N ASP A 13 -3.51 -14.45 10.15
CA ASP A 13 -2.36 -14.95 9.39
C ASP A 13 -1.28 -13.88 9.18
N ALA A 14 -1.33 -12.79 9.93
CA ALA A 14 -0.39 -11.67 9.82
C ALA A 14 -0.40 -10.98 8.45
N ILE A 15 -1.52 -11.04 7.73
CA ILE A 15 -1.70 -10.38 6.45
C ILE A 15 -2.42 -9.06 6.69
N PHE A 16 -1.66 -7.96 6.59
CA PHE A 16 -2.16 -6.61 6.83
C PHE A 16 -2.16 -5.85 5.50
N GLY A 17 -3.03 -4.87 5.38
CA GLY A 17 -3.05 -4.00 4.21
C GLY A 17 -1.83 -3.08 4.18
N ALA A 18 -1.64 -2.39 3.05
CA ALA A 18 -0.57 -1.40 2.93
C ALA A 18 -0.75 -0.29 3.95
N THR A 19 0.34 0.15 4.56
CA THR A 19 0.34 1.30 5.49
C THR A 19 0.60 2.61 4.77
N GLY A 20 1.01 2.56 3.52
CA GLY A 20 1.22 3.73 2.71
C GLY A 20 1.45 3.40 1.24
N LEU A 21 1.18 4.35 0.39
CA LEU A 21 1.50 4.30 -1.03
C LEU A 21 2.31 5.54 -1.40
N LYS A 22 3.37 5.32 -2.17
CA LYS A 22 4.16 6.40 -2.76
C LYS A 22 4.16 6.19 -4.26
N VAL A 23 3.93 7.28 -4.99
CA VAL A 23 3.89 7.24 -6.45
C VAL A 23 5.00 8.12 -6.99
N GLU A 24 5.84 7.55 -7.83
CA GLU A 24 6.92 8.25 -8.50
C GLU A 24 6.78 8.08 -10.01
N VAL A 25 7.12 9.10 -10.75
CA VAL A 25 6.99 9.10 -12.21
C VAL A 25 8.31 9.50 -12.86
N SER A 26 8.51 9.02 -14.09
CA SER A 26 9.69 9.34 -14.87
C SER A 26 9.37 9.38 -16.36
N GLU A 27 10.05 10.23 -17.09
CA GLU A 27 9.96 10.25 -18.56
C GLU A 27 11.03 9.38 -19.22
N ASP A 28 12.15 9.12 -18.53
CA ASP A 28 13.28 8.37 -19.08
C ASP A 28 13.51 6.99 -18.45
N GLY A 29 12.79 6.67 -17.38
CA GLY A 29 12.94 5.41 -16.65
C GLY A 29 14.14 5.37 -15.71
N LYS A 30 14.89 6.46 -15.59
CA LYS A 30 16.08 6.55 -14.73
C LYS A 30 15.91 7.57 -13.61
N ASN A 31 15.37 8.73 -13.93
CA ASN A 31 15.16 9.81 -12.97
C ASN A 31 13.69 9.86 -12.58
N PHE A 32 13.38 9.46 -11.36
CA PHE A 32 12.02 9.45 -10.84
C PHE A 32 11.80 10.60 -9.88
N ARG A 33 10.60 11.18 -9.92
CA ARG A 33 10.18 12.21 -8.97
C ARG A 33 8.89 11.77 -8.30
N ARG A 34 8.77 12.06 -7.02
CA ARG A 34 7.56 11.72 -6.26
C ARG A 34 6.45 12.70 -6.56
N VAL A 35 5.29 12.20 -6.95
CA VAL A 35 4.11 13.01 -7.23
C VAL A 35 3.01 12.82 -6.21
N ALA A 36 3.05 11.75 -5.43
CA ALA A 36 2.05 11.51 -4.38
C ALA A 36 2.58 10.58 -3.31
N SER A 37 2.07 10.77 -2.10
CA SER A 37 2.34 9.90 -0.95
C SER A 37 1.13 9.96 -0.02
N GLU A 38 0.65 8.82 0.43
CA GLU A 38 -0.49 8.73 1.34
C GLU A 38 -0.24 7.63 2.35
N ASN A 39 -0.66 7.86 3.60
CA ASN A 39 -0.61 6.86 4.65
C ASN A 39 -2.02 6.34 4.90
N PHE A 40 -2.13 5.04 5.20
CA PHE A 40 -3.39 4.39 5.46
C PHE A 40 -3.41 3.84 6.89
N PRO A 41 -4.60 3.75 7.52
CA PRO A 41 -4.67 3.24 8.88
C PRO A 41 -4.25 1.78 8.97
N VAL A 42 -3.60 1.44 10.09
CA VAL A 42 -3.25 0.06 10.40
C VAL A 42 -4.54 -0.69 10.77
N VAL A 43 -4.60 -1.96 10.36
CA VAL A 43 -5.76 -2.82 10.60
C VAL A 43 -5.99 -2.99 12.11
N GLU A 44 -7.24 -2.86 12.55
CA GLU A 44 -7.62 -3.00 13.95
C GLU A 44 -7.81 -4.46 14.35
N LYS A 45 -7.66 -4.73 15.64
CA LYS A 45 -7.94 -6.05 16.21
C LYS A 45 -9.38 -6.46 15.93
N GLY A 46 -9.57 -7.72 15.53
CA GLY A 46 -10.90 -8.26 15.24
C GLY A 46 -11.41 -7.98 13.83
N THR A 47 -10.59 -7.35 12.99
CA THR A 47 -10.95 -7.16 11.58
C THR A 47 -11.10 -8.50 10.88
N LYS A 48 -12.25 -8.70 10.24
CA LYS A 48 -12.53 -9.95 9.52
C LYS A 48 -11.72 -10.00 8.23
N MET A 49 -11.44 -11.22 7.75
CA MET A 49 -10.79 -11.43 6.46
C MET A 49 -11.60 -10.73 5.36
N GLN A 50 -10.94 -9.86 4.60
CA GLN A 50 -11.57 -9.07 3.55
C GLN A 50 -10.52 -8.45 2.64
N SER A 51 -10.98 -7.90 1.53
CA SER A 51 -10.14 -7.06 0.67
C SER A 51 -10.33 -5.60 1.06
N ARG A 52 -9.29 -4.80 0.87
CA ARG A 52 -9.34 -3.35 1.09
C ARG A 52 -8.71 -2.63 -0.09
N LYS A 53 -9.43 -1.63 -0.58
CA LYS A 53 -8.93 -0.76 -1.66
C LYS A 53 -8.44 0.54 -1.06
N ASP A 54 -7.15 0.83 -1.24
CA ASP A 54 -6.54 2.08 -0.84
C ASP A 54 -6.08 2.82 -2.08
N SER A 55 -6.27 4.13 -2.10
CA SER A 55 -5.95 4.92 -3.27
C SER A 55 -5.29 6.24 -2.92
N VAL A 56 -4.57 6.79 -3.88
CA VAL A 56 -3.96 8.10 -3.79
C VAL A 56 -4.19 8.86 -5.10
N SER A 57 -4.58 10.11 -4.98
CA SER A 57 -4.81 10.99 -6.13
C SER A 57 -3.68 12.00 -6.26
N PHE A 58 -3.39 12.40 -7.48
CA PHE A 58 -2.40 13.42 -7.77
C PHE A 58 -2.75 14.15 -9.07
N ASP A 59 -2.17 15.33 -9.26
CA ASP A 59 -2.40 16.11 -10.47
C ASP A 59 -1.91 15.36 -11.70
N LYS A 60 -2.59 15.57 -12.82
CA LYS A 60 -2.22 14.93 -14.08
C LYS A 60 -0.80 15.33 -14.47
N VAL A 61 0.04 14.33 -14.71
CA VAL A 61 1.44 14.53 -15.09
C VAL A 61 1.76 13.81 -16.38
N LYS A 62 2.72 14.33 -17.14
CA LYS A 62 3.25 13.67 -18.31
C LYS A 62 4.39 12.76 -17.87
N ALA A 63 4.24 11.46 -18.13
CA ALA A 63 5.26 10.48 -17.74
C ALA A 63 5.11 9.23 -18.61
N ARG A 64 6.22 8.52 -18.81
CA ARG A 64 6.25 7.24 -19.52
C ARG A 64 6.35 6.06 -18.57
N TYR A 65 6.83 6.30 -17.35
CA TYR A 65 7.04 5.27 -16.35
C TYR A 65 6.41 5.70 -15.04
N ILE A 66 5.80 4.75 -14.37
CA ILE A 66 5.23 4.97 -13.05
C ILE A 66 5.79 3.92 -12.09
N LYS A 67 6.19 4.36 -10.91
CA LYS A 67 6.69 3.48 -9.85
C LYS A 67 5.79 3.61 -8.64
N ILE A 68 5.26 2.49 -8.20
CA ILE A 68 4.36 2.44 -7.05
C ILE A 68 5.06 1.68 -5.94
N ILE A 69 5.20 2.35 -4.79
CA ILE A 69 5.83 1.77 -3.62
C ILE A 69 4.74 1.58 -2.56
N ALA A 70 4.46 0.32 -2.22
CA ALA A 70 3.51 -0.02 -1.17
C ALA A 70 4.28 -0.39 0.09
N GLU A 71 3.97 0.30 1.19
CA GLU A 71 4.61 0.05 2.47
C GLU A 71 3.81 -0.96 3.29
N VAL A 72 4.50 -1.81 4.04
CA VAL A 72 3.88 -2.83 4.89
C VAL A 72 4.05 -2.45 6.36
N THR A 73 3.22 -3.04 7.23
CA THR A 73 3.37 -2.90 8.67
C THR A 73 4.72 -3.51 9.08
N PRO A 74 5.67 -2.71 9.60
CA PRO A 74 7.02 -3.21 9.90
C PRO A 74 7.07 -4.11 11.12
N LYS A 75 6.15 -3.92 12.07
CA LYS A 75 6.04 -4.74 13.28
C LYS A 75 4.58 -4.98 13.59
N LEU A 76 4.23 -6.23 13.84
CA LEU A 76 2.88 -6.58 14.26
C LEU A 76 2.59 -5.96 15.63
N PRO A 77 1.33 -5.48 15.82
CA PRO A 77 0.97 -4.83 17.09
C PRO A 77 0.96 -5.80 18.28
N ALA A 78 0.97 -5.22 19.48
CA ALA A 78 1.04 -5.99 20.73
C ALA A 78 -0.14 -6.95 20.91
N TRP A 79 -1.30 -6.66 20.33
CA TRP A 79 -2.48 -7.52 20.41
C TRP A 79 -2.42 -8.76 19.50
N HIS A 80 -1.44 -8.82 18.58
CA HIS A 80 -1.28 -9.96 17.68
C HIS A 80 -0.61 -11.12 18.39
N SER A 81 -0.86 -12.35 17.93
CA SER A 81 -0.22 -13.55 18.48
C SER A 81 1.29 -13.61 18.24
N MET A 82 1.78 -12.81 17.28
CA MET A 82 3.22 -12.71 16.96
C MET A 82 3.67 -11.25 16.98
N PRO A 83 3.57 -10.56 18.13
CA PRO A 83 3.92 -9.15 18.18
C PRO A 83 5.39 -8.92 17.87
N GLY A 84 5.66 -7.83 17.16
CA GLY A 84 7.02 -7.45 16.78
C GLY A 84 7.53 -8.10 15.50
N GLU A 85 6.86 -9.13 14.98
CA GLU A 85 7.20 -9.73 13.69
C GLU A 85 6.69 -8.86 12.54
N LYS A 86 7.30 -9.01 11.37
CA LYS A 86 6.89 -8.27 10.18
C LYS A 86 5.59 -8.83 9.61
N ALA A 87 4.66 -7.95 9.26
CA ALA A 87 3.43 -8.35 8.59
C ALA A 87 3.68 -8.76 7.15
N PHE A 88 2.77 -9.56 6.59
CA PHE A 88 2.75 -9.90 5.17
C PHE A 88 1.80 -8.96 4.43
N LEU A 89 2.13 -8.69 3.17
CA LEU A 89 1.29 -7.90 2.28
C LEU A 89 0.96 -8.74 1.04
N PHE A 90 -0.33 -8.96 0.80
CA PHE A 90 -0.81 -9.59 -0.42
C PHE A 90 -1.61 -8.57 -1.22
N VAL A 91 -1.18 -8.36 -2.45
CA VAL A 91 -1.81 -7.41 -3.37
C VAL A 91 -2.57 -8.19 -4.44
N ASP A 92 -3.89 -7.96 -4.52
CA ASP A 92 -4.75 -8.59 -5.53
C ASP A 92 -4.66 -7.84 -6.86
N GLU A 93 -4.68 -6.51 -6.78
CA GLU A 93 -4.76 -5.67 -7.97
C GLU A 93 -4.12 -4.31 -7.72
N ILE A 94 -3.45 -3.80 -8.74
CA ILE A 94 -2.94 -2.44 -8.78
C ILE A 94 -3.52 -1.79 -10.03
N GLY A 95 -4.11 -0.61 -9.88
CA GLY A 95 -4.67 0.11 -11.01
C GLY A 95 -4.21 1.55 -11.06
N VAL A 96 -4.17 2.09 -12.27
CA VAL A 96 -3.85 3.49 -12.54
C VAL A 96 -4.97 4.07 -13.39
N GLU A 97 -5.57 5.15 -12.90
CA GLU A 97 -6.68 5.82 -13.59
C GLU A 97 -6.38 7.29 -13.83
#